data_a45dff40bd3ff5e63818a9106ab2eb8d
#
_entry.id   a45dff40bd3ff5e63818a9106ab2eb8d
#
_cell.length_a   1.000
_cell.length_b   1.000
_cell.length_c   1.000
_cell.angle_alpha   90.00
_cell.angle_beta   90.00
_cell.angle_gamma   90.00
#
_symmetry.space_group_name_H-M   'P 1'
#
loop_
_entity.id
_entity.type
_entity.pdbx_description
1 polymer ?
#
loop_
_entity_poly.entity_id
_entity_poly.type
_entity_poly.pdbx_seq_one_letter_code
_entity_poly.pdbx_strand_id
1 'polypeptide(L)'
;MTMLTAVAAARAEVCRLHAALVTAGLVAWTSGNVSARVKGDGDGDPDLMVIKPSGISYDDLTPESMVVCDLDGNRVDGEYQPSSDTASHAYVYRHMPQVGGVVHTHSTYATAWAARGEAIPCVITAMADEFGGEIPVGPFALIGGDEIGRGVVATLTGHRSPAVLMRSHGVFTIGGTANDAVKAAVMCEDAARTVHLARAYGNPPPLPPDQVDALHHRYTTEYGQR
;
A
#
# COMPACT_ATOMS: atom_id res chain seq x y z
N MET A 1 1.86 20.79 -16.07
CA MET A 1 2.00 19.49 -16.82
C MET A 1 0.59 19.13 -17.24
N THR A 2 0.33 18.79 -18.48
CA THR A 2 -1.02 18.43 -18.91
C THR A 2 -1.46 17.10 -18.26
N MET A 3 -2.77 16.90 -18.06
CA MET A 3 -3.35 15.63 -17.57
C MET A 3 -2.83 14.41 -18.34
N LEU A 4 -2.78 14.49 -19.68
CA LEU A 4 -2.25 13.40 -20.52
C LEU A 4 -0.79 13.06 -20.20
N THR A 5 0.05 14.05 -19.98
CA THR A 5 1.47 13.84 -19.62
C THR A 5 1.58 13.23 -18.22
N ALA A 6 0.74 13.66 -17.28
CA ALA A 6 0.71 13.13 -15.92
C ALA A 6 0.25 11.67 -15.89
N VAL A 7 -0.78 11.32 -16.66
CA VAL A 7 -1.27 9.95 -16.81
C VAL A 7 -0.19 9.05 -17.43
N ALA A 8 0.48 9.49 -18.49
CA ALA A 8 1.55 8.72 -19.13
C ALA A 8 2.71 8.44 -18.14
N ALA A 9 3.12 9.45 -17.37
CA ALA A 9 4.14 9.30 -16.34
C ALA A 9 3.71 8.32 -15.24
N ALA A 10 2.46 8.42 -14.76
CA ALA A 10 1.91 7.51 -13.75
C ALA A 10 1.82 6.06 -14.26
N ARG A 11 1.44 5.84 -15.52
CA ARG A 11 1.45 4.50 -16.14
C ARG A 11 2.85 3.88 -16.13
N ALA A 12 3.86 4.64 -16.54
CA ALA A 12 5.25 4.18 -16.54
C ALA A 12 5.74 3.87 -15.11
N GLU A 13 5.43 4.75 -14.15
CA GLU A 13 5.78 4.54 -12.74
C GLU A 13 5.10 3.31 -12.15
N VAL A 14 3.79 3.18 -12.29
CA VAL A 14 3.02 2.05 -11.76
C VAL A 14 3.50 0.73 -12.36
N CYS A 15 3.77 0.68 -13.68
CA CYS A 15 4.34 -0.49 -14.33
C CYS A 15 5.71 -0.87 -13.72
N ARG A 16 6.63 0.07 -13.58
CA ARG A 16 7.93 -0.14 -12.94
C ARG A 16 7.80 -0.64 -11.50
N LEU A 17 6.87 -0.08 -10.73
CA LEU A 17 6.66 -0.45 -9.34
C LEU A 17 6.08 -1.88 -9.19
N HIS A 18 5.30 -2.36 -10.15
CA HIS A 18 4.88 -3.77 -10.19
C HIS A 18 6.08 -4.71 -10.33
N ALA A 19 7.06 -4.38 -11.18
CA ALA A 19 8.30 -5.16 -11.28
C ALA A 19 9.10 -5.14 -9.95
N ALA A 20 9.05 -4.04 -9.20
CA ALA A 20 9.66 -3.96 -7.88
C ALA A 20 8.98 -4.90 -6.86
N LEU A 21 7.64 -5.05 -6.89
CA LEU A 21 6.94 -6.02 -6.04
C LEU A 21 7.38 -7.46 -6.32
N VAL A 22 7.56 -7.83 -7.60
CA VAL A 22 8.07 -9.15 -8.01
C VAL A 22 9.49 -9.35 -7.48
N THR A 23 10.37 -8.38 -7.70
CA THR A 23 11.77 -8.44 -7.24
C THR A 23 11.88 -8.58 -5.73
N ALA A 24 10.99 -7.92 -4.99
CA ALA A 24 10.94 -7.98 -3.52
C ALA A 24 10.21 -9.26 -3.00
N GLY A 25 9.66 -10.10 -3.87
CA GLY A 25 8.95 -11.33 -3.48
C GLY A 25 7.62 -11.09 -2.76
N LEU A 26 6.96 -9.97 -3.04
CA LEU A 26 5.73 -9.57 -2.34
C LEU A 26 4.45 -10.08 -3.00
N VAL A 27 4.55 -10.64 -4.19
CA VAL A 27 3.41 -11.05 -5.02
C VAL A 27 3.60 -12.46 -5.57
N ALA A 28 2.48 -13.14 -5.80
CA ALA A 28 2.44 -14.46 -6.40
C ALA A 28 1.46 -14.45 -7.59
N TRP A 29 1.92 -14.96 -8.74
CA TRP A 29 1.14 -15.05 -9.97
C TRP A 29 0.62 -13.67 -10.39
N THR A 30 -0.70 -13.45 -10.41
CA THR A 30 -1.33 -12.16 -10.77
C THR A 30 -1.86 -11.38 -9.57
N SER A 31 -1.70 -11.91 -8.34
CA SER A 31 -2.21 -11.29 -7.12
C SER A 31 -1.46 -10.02 -6.73
N GLY A 32 -2.15 -9.10 -6.08
CA GLY A 32 -1.57 -7.83 -5.66
C GLY A 32 -1.54 -6.79 -6.77
N ASN A 33 -1.38 -5.55 -6.38
CA ASN A 33 -1.38 -4.41 -7.30
C ASN A 33 -0.82 -3.14 -6.65
N VAL A 34 -0.45 -2.19 -7.51
CA VAL A 34 -0.08 -0.82 -7.17
C VAL A 34 -1.02 0.11 -7.90
N SER A 35 -1.41 1.20 -7.27
CA SER A 35 -2.01 2.34 -7.95
C SER A 35 -1.31 3.65 -7.60
N ALA A 36 -1.45 4.64 -8.48
CA ALA A 36 -0.99 6.00 -8.29
C ALA A 36 -2.14 6.98 -8.55
N ARG A 37 -2.30 7.99 -7.69
CA ARG A 37 -3.19 9.11 -7.92
C ARG A 37 -2.56 10.05 -8.95
N VAL A 38 -3.37 10.50 -9.89
CA VAL A 38 -3.07 11.61 -10.79
C VAL A 38 -3.97 12.76 -10.42
N LYS A 39 -3.39 13.83 -9.88
CA LYS A 39 -4.17 15.02 -9.47
C LYS A 39 -4.66 15.79 -10.69
N GLY A 40 -5.89 16.28 -10.63
CA GLY A 40 -6.42 17.26 -11.56
C GLY A 40 -5.55 18.52 -11.59
N ASP A 41 -5.56 19.23 -12.69
CA ASP A 41 -4.67 20.41 -12.91
C ASP A 41 -5.21 21.71 -12.27
N GLY A 42 -6.32 21.65 -11.56
CA GLY A 42 -6.92 22.76 -10.84
C GLY A 42 -7.99 23.54 -11.61
N ASP A 43 -8.19 23.28 -12.91
CA ASP A 43 -9.21 23.94 -13.74
C ASP A 43 -10.56 23.17 -13.75
N GLY A 44 -10.82 22.39 -12.71
CA GLY A 44 -12.03 21.60 -12.56
C GLY A 44 -11.89 20.14 -13.05
N ASP A 45 -10.73 19.75 -13.52
CA ASP A 45 -10.45 18.36 -13.86
C ASP A 45 -10.42 17.49 -12.59
N PRO A 46 -11.16 16.36 -12.57
CA PRO A 46 -11.15 15.47 -11.41
C PRO A 46 -9.83 14.74 -11.27
N ASP A 47 -9.50 14.36 -10.02
CA ASP A 47 -8.43 13.41 -9.77
C ASP A 47 -8.75 12.07 -10.44
N LEU A 48 -7.70 11.45 -10.98
CA LEU A 48 -7.75 10.10 -11.55
C LEU A 48 -6.81 9.17 -10.76
N MET A 49 -6.90 7.88 -11.03
CA MET A 49 -5.90 6.91 -10.59
C MET A 49 -5.49 5.99 -11.73
N VAL A 50 -4.23 5.57 -11.71
CA VAL A 50 -3.69 4.54 -12.60
C VAL A 50 -3.49 3.28 -11.78
N ILE A 51 -3.98 2.13 -12.29
CA ILE A 51 -3.94 0.85 -11.57
C ILE A 51 -3.64 -0.30 -12.54
N LYS A 52 -3.15 -1.43 -11.98
CA LYS A 52 -2.89 -2.68 -12.71
C LYS A 52 -4.17 -3.23 -13.35
N PRO A 53 -4.08 -3.78 -14.58
CA PRO A 53 -5.17 -4.58 -15.15
C PRO A 53 -5.40 -5.88 -14.36
N SER A 54 -6.64 -6.35 -14.33
CA SER A 54 -7.02 -7.61 -13.69
C SER A 54 -6.48 -8.81 -14.47
N GLY A 55 -5.93 -9.80 -13.78
CA GLY A 55 -5.58 -11.10 -14.34
C GLY A 55 -4.40 -11.13 -15.34
N ILE A 56 -3.73 -10.00 -15.59
CA ILE A 56 -2.54 -9.94 -16.47
C ILE A 56 -1.31 -10.32 -15.65
N SER A 57 -0.47 -11.21 -16.23
CA SER A 57 0.82 -11.60 -15.64
C SER A 57 1.73 -10.40 -15.46
N TYR A 58 2.55 -10.43 -14.42
CA TYR A 58 3.54 -9.38 -14.17
C TYR A 58 4.56 -9.25 -15.30
N ASP A 59 4.89 -10.36 -15.98
CA ASP A 59 5.84 -10.38 -17.11
C ASP A 59 5.26 -9.70 -18.37
N ASP A 60 3.94 -9.64 -18.48
CA ASP A 60 3.22 -9.04 -19.63
C ASP A 60 2.79 -7.60 -19.39
N LEU A 61 3.10 -7.02 -18.23
CA LEU A 61 2.73 -5.65 -17.91
C LEU A 61 3.58 -4.65 -18.69
N THR A 62 2.90 -3.71 -19.34
CA THR A 62 3.52 -2.53 -19.98
C THR A 62 2.85 -1.26 -19.47
N PRO A 63 3.46 -0.07 -19.63
CA PRO A 63 2.79 1.18 -19.28
C PRO A 63 1.41 1.34 -19.95
N GLU A 64 1.27 0.90 -21.19
CA GLU A 64 0.03 0.98 -21.97
C GLU A 64 -1.06 0.04 -21.44
N SER A 65 -0.67 -1.08 -20.81
CA SER A 65 -1.62 -2.01 -20.18
C SER A 65 -2.24 -1.46 -18.89
N MET A 66 -1.63 -0.44 -18.26
CA MET A 66 -2.18 0.17 -17.04
C MET A 66 -3.49 0.90 -17.32
N VAL A 67 -4.48 0.67 -16.45
CA VAL A 67 -5.83 1.20 -16.59
C VAL A 67 -5.96 2.50 -15.82
N VAL A 68 -6.64 3.49 -16.43
CA VAL A 68 -6.99 4.76 -15.79
C VAL A 68 -8.43 4.71 -15.33
N CYS A 69 -8.66 5.03 -14.07
CA CYS A 69 -9.98 5.11 -13.48
C CYS A 69 -10.22 6.48 -12.83
N ASP A 70 -11.48 6.88 -12.75
CA ASP A 70 -11.88 7.94 -11.84
C ASP A 70 -11.84 7.46 -10.38
N LEU A 71 -12.05 8.37 -9.43
CA LEU A 71 -12.06 7.99 -8.02
C LEU A 71 -13.38 7.35 -7.56
N ASP A 72 -14.35 7.15 -8.45
CA ASP A 72 -15.52 6.31 -8.20
C ASP A 72 -15.29 4.85 -8.65
N GLY A 73 -14.12 4.59 -9.28
CA GLY A 73 -13.71 3.26 -9.72
C GLY A 73 -14.13 2.95 -11.16
N ASN A 74 -14.70 3.90 -11.89
CA ASN A 74 -15.06 3.71 -13.29
C ASN A 74 -13.83 3.84 -14.19
N ARG A 75 -13.69 2.94 -15.16
CA ARG A 75 -12.63 3.03 -16.16
C ARG A 75 -12.84 4.24 -17.07
N VAL A 76 -11.83 5.11 -17.13
CA VAL A 76 -11.80 6.30 -18.00
C VAL A 76 -10.98 6.05 -19.25
N ASP A 77 -9.86 5.29 -19.14
CA ASP A 77 -8.96 4.97 -20.25
C ASP A 77 -8.25 3.63 -20.03
N GLY A 78 -7.87 2.98 -21.15
CA GLY A 78 -7.22 1.68 -21.18
C GLY A 78 -8.12 0.57 -21.74
N GLU A 79 -7.48 -0.45 -22.30
CA GLU A 79 -8.19 -1.55 -22.99
C GLU A 79 -8.69 -2.64 -22.03
N TYR A 80 -8.00 -2.83 -20.91
CA TYR A 80 -8.24 -3.92 -19.97
C TYR A 80 -9.28 -3.56 -18.89
N GLN A 81 -9.79 -4.58 -18.23
CA GLN A 81 -10.54 -4.38 -16.98
C GLN A 81 -9.55 -4.03 -15.85
N PRO A 82 -9.87 -3.05 -15.01
CA PRO A 82 -9.01 -2.70 -13.88
C PRO A 82 -9.02 -3.82 -12.82
N SER A 83 -8.03 -3.78 -11.91
CA SER A 83 -7.94 -4.70 -10.77
C SER A 83 -9.25 -4.82 -10.00
N SER A 84 -9.54 -5.99 -9.44
CA SER A 84 -10.66 -6.22 -8.50
C SER A 84 -10.63 -5.30 -7.28
N ASP A 85 -9.46 -4.76 -6.93
CA ASP A 85 -9.28 -3.87 -5.78
C ASP A 85 -9.53 -2.38 -6.10
N THR A 86 -9.89 -2.07 -7.35
CA THR A 86 -10.08 -0.70 -7.82
C THR A 86 -11.03 0.12 -6.94
N ALA A 87 -12.18 -0.46 -6.54
CA ALA A 87 -13.13 0.21 -5.66
C ALA A 87 -12.52 0.55 -4.28
N SER A 88 -11.69 -0.36 -3.74
CA SER A 88 -11.00 -0.16 -2.46
C SER A 88 -9.94 0.93 -2.55
N HIS A 89 -9.12 0.95 -3.61
CA HIS A 89 -8.12 2.01 -3.83
C HIS A 89 -8.79 3.36 -4.06
N ALA A 90 -9.84 3.42 -4.87
CA ALA A 90 -10.63 4.62 -5.10
C ALA A 90 -11.22 5.18 -3.79
N TYR A 91 -11.74 4.29 -2.92
CA TYR A 91 -12.25 4.69 -1.62
C TYR A 91 -11.16 5.33 -0.74
N VAL A 92 -9.96 4.73 -0.69
CA VAL A 92 -8.83 5.31 0.05
C VAL A 92 -8.49 6.70 -0.49
N TYR A 93 -8.40 6.87 -1.79
CA TYR A 93 -8.09 8.17 -2.38
C TYR A 93 -9.15 9.24 -2.09
N ARG A 94 -10.44 8.89 -2.11
CA ARG A 94 -11.52 9.85 -1.79
C ARG A 94 -11.49 10.32 -0.34
N HIS A 95 -11.12 9.44 0.60
CA HIS A 95 -11.21 9.73 2.04
C HIS A 95 -9.88 10.09 2.69
N MET A 96 -8.77 9.93 1.96
CA MET A 96 -7.42 10.28 2.39
C MET A 96 -6.72 11.12 1.31
N PRO A 97 -7.02 12.42 1.21
CA PRO A 97 -6.53 13.29 0.12
C PRO A 97 -5.01 13.45 0.09
N GLN A 98 -4.32 13.18 1.20
CA GLN A 98 -2.85 13.17 1.29
C GLN A 98 -2.21 11.94 0.65
N VAL A 99 -2.98 10.88 0.38
CA VAL A 99 -2.47 9.63 -0.21
C VAL A 99 -2.34 9.78 -1.72
N GLY A 100 -1.14 9.56 -2.23
CA GLY A 100 -0.81 9.56 -3.65
C GLY A 100 -0.54 8.15 -4.22
N GLY A 101 -0.36 7.15 -3.36
CA GLY A 101 -0.17 5.75 -3.77
C GLY A 101 -0.81 4.77 -2.81
N VAL A 102 -1.35 3.67 -3.36
CA VAL A 102 -1.89 2.53 -2.60
C VAL A 102 -1.33 1.24 -3.19
N VAL A 103 -0.93 0.33 -2.31
CA VAL A 103 -0.43 -1.00 -2.69
C VAL A 103 -1.20 -2.07 -1.93
N HIS A 104 -1.56 -3.14 -2.63
CA HIS A 104 -2.08 -4.36 -2.04
C HIS A 104 -1.16 -5.53 -2.34
N THR A 105 -0.85 -6.35 -1.33
CA THR A 105 -0.05 -7.56 -1.49
C THR A 105 -0.59 -8.72 -0.65
N HIS A 106 -0.25 -9.95 -1.10
CA HIS A 106 -0.40 -11.16 -0.31
C HIS A 106 0.98 -11.70 0.11
N SER A 107 1.87 -10.82 0.49
CA SER A 107 3.22 -11.17 0.92
C SER A 107 3.17 -12.11 2.13
N THR A 108 4.03 -13.13 2.13
CA THR A 108 3.83 -14.36 2.90
C THR A 108 3.74 -14.14 4.41
N TYR A 109 4.70 -13.41 4.98
CA TYR A 109 4.75 -13.25 6.43
C TYR A 109 3.69 -12.27 6.94
N ALA A 110 3.51 -11.15 6.27
CA ALA A 110 2.50 -10.19 6.67
C ALA A 110 1.08 -10.75 6.48
N THR A 111 0.82 -11.55 5.42
CA THR A 111 -0.46 -12.24 5.25
C THR A 111 -0.68 -13.32 6.30
N ALA A 112 0.38 -14.01 6.77
CA ALA A 112 0.25 -14.94 7.89
C ALA A 112 -0.21 -14.24 9.18
N TRP A 113 0.28 -13.02 9.46
CA TRP A 113 -0.23 -12.19 10.56
C TRP A 113 -1.69 -11.75 10.33
N ALA A 114 -2.03 -11.34 9.12
CA ALA A 114 -3.40 -11.00 8.75
C ALA A 114 -4.36 -12.18 8.97
N ALA A 115 -3.95 -13.41 8.60
CA ALA A 115 -4.72 -14.64 8.81
C ALA A 115 -4.97 -14.92 10.30
N ARG A 116 -4.02 -14.59 11.17
CA ARG A 116 -4.20 -14.68 12.63
C ARG A 116 -5.11 -13.58 13.20
N GLY A 117 -5.29 -12.49 12.45
CA GLY A 117 -6.02 -11.31 12.92
C GLY A 117 -5.32 -10.59 14.07
N GLU A 118 -3.97 -10.63 14.08
CA GLU A 118 -3.11 -10.00 15.09
C GLU A 118 -2.29 -8.87 14.47
N ALA A 119 -2.14 -7.76 15.20
CA ALA A 119 -1.21 -6.69 14.84
C ALA A 119 0.24 -7.17 14.97
N ILE A 120 1.15 -6.60 14.18
CA ILE A 120 2.58 -6.88 14.32
C ILE A 120 3.16 -5.92 15.36
N PRO A 121 3.61 -6.40 16.55
CA PRO A 121 4.11 -5.52 17.60
C PRO A 121 5.44 -4.85 17.20
N CYS A 122 5.63 -3.61 17.60
CA CYS A 122 6.86 -2.86 17.36
C CYS A 122 7.97 -3.36 18.30
N VAL A 123 8.84 -4.22 17.81
CA VAL A 123 9.91 -4.85 18.60
C VAL A 123 11.32 -4.56 18.07
N ILE A 124 11.44 -3.87 16.93
CA ILE A 124 12.71 -3.46 16.31
C ILE A 124 12.66 -1.99 15.90
N THR A 125 13.82 -1.35 15.88
CA THR A 125 13.95 0.09 15.57
C THR A 125 13.43 0.45 14.17
N ALA A 126 13.65 -0.43 13.17
CA ALA A 126 13.13 -0.22 11.82
C ALA A 126 11.60 -0.11 11.77
N MET A 127 10.88 -0.79 12.67
CA MET A 127 9.43 -0.64 12.79
C MET A 127 9.06 0.71 13.42
N ALA A 128 9.78 1.12 14.46
CA ALA A 128 9.58 2.43 15.06
C ALA A 128 9.83 3.55 14.03
N ASP A 129 10.92 3.45 13.28
CA ASP A 129 11.26 4.41 12.22
C ASP A 129 10.13 4.52 11.17
N GLU A 130 9.79 3.43 10.49
CA GLU A 130 8.89 3.43 9.32
C GLU A 130 7.39 3.51 9.70
N PHE A 131 6.98 2.82 10.77
CA PHE A 131 5.56 2.68 11.12
C PHE A 131 5.16 3.51 12.34
N GLY A 132 6.11 4.05 13.09
CA GLY A 132 5.85 4.83 14.31
C GLY A 132 5.14 4.02 15.41
N GLY A 133 5.24 2.68 15.36
CA GLY A 133 4.60 1.77 16.29
C GLY A 133 4.31 0.40 15.69
N GLU A 134 3.25 -0.24 16.18
CA GLU A 134 2.77 -1.50 15.63
C GLU A 134 2.17 -1.33 14.23
N ILE A 135 2.16 -2.42 13.45
CA ILE A 135 1.38 -2.47 12.20
C ILE A 135 -0.01 -3.02 12.57
N PRO A 136 -1.06 -2.20 12.42
CA PRO A 136 -2.41 -2.56 12.90
C PRO A 136 -3.08 -3.61 12.02
N VAL A 137 -4.09 -4.29 12.60
CA VAL A 137 -4.99 -5.18 11.87
C VAL A 137 -6.36 -4.52 11.72
N GLY A 138 -6.84 -4.44 10.49
CA GLY A 138 -8.19 -3.99 10.15
C GLY A 138 -9.21 -5.13 10.16
N PRO A 139 -10.49 -4.82 9.93
CA PRO A 139 -11.57 -5.81 9.93
C PRO A 139 -11.44 -6.80 8.77
N PHE A 140 -12.17 -7.91 8.87
CA PHE A 140 -12.49 -8.74 7.71
C PHE A 140 -13.46 -7.99 6.80
N ALA A 141 -13.23 -8.04 5.50
CA ALA A 141 -14.10 -7.44 4.48
C ALA A 141 -14.17 -8.33 3.24
N LEU A 142 -15.30 -8.29 2.54
CA LEU A 142 -15.46 -8.99 1.27
C LEU A 142 -14.73 -8.26 0.15
N ILE A 143 -14.29 -9.05 -0.85
CA ILE A 143 -13.60 -8.56 -2.03
C ILE A 143 -14.63 -8.11 -3.08
N GLY A 144 -14.28 -7.09 -3.86
CA GLY A 144 -15.02 -6.65 -5.05
C GLY A 144 -15.81 -5.35 -4.89
N GLY A 145 -16.06 -4.92 -3.66
CA GLY A 145 -16.63 -3.62 -3.33
C GLY A 145 -15.60 -2.66 -2.71
N ASP A 146 -16.10 -1.65 -2.00
CA ASP A 146 -15.28 -0.66 -1.29
C ASP A 146 -15.05 -1.00 0.19
N GLU A 147 -15.57 -2.14 0.67
CA GLU A 147 -15.53 -2.53 2.08
C GLU A 147 -14.11 -2.65 2.62
N ILE A 148 -13.19 -3.18 1.81
CA ILE A 148 -11.76 -3.24 2.16
C ILE A 148 -11.22 -1.80 2.31
N GLY A 149 -11.50 -0.93 1.35
CA GLY A 149 -11.10 0.48 1.39
C GLY A 149 -11.61 1.21 2.64
N ARG A 150 -12.87 0.95 3.03
CA ARG A 150 -13.47 1.44 4.29
C ARG A 150 -12.67 0.95 5.51
N GLY A 151 -12.33 -0.33 5.54
CA GLY A 151 -11.53 -0.92 6.61
C GLY A 151 -10.13 -0.30 6.69
N VAL A 152 -9.47 -0.10 5.55
CA VAL A 152 -8.15 0.56 5.46
C VAL A 152 -8.24 1.98 6.02
N VAL A 153 -9.16 2.80 5.54
CA VAL A 153 -9.35 4.18 5.99
C VAL A 153 -9.68 4.25 7.48
N ALA A 154 -10.63 3.43 7.94
CA ALA A 154 -11.02 3.41 9.35
C ALA A 154 -9.85 3.05 10.28
N THR A 155 -8.98 2.12 9.85
CA THR A 155 -7.84 1.67 10.65
C THR A 155 -6.68 2.66 10.64
N LEU A 156 -6.39 3.28 9.47
CA LEU A 156 -5.22 4.15 9.31
C LEU A 156 -5.50 5.63 9.62
N THR A 157 -6.77 6.04 9.72
CA THR A 157 -7.08 7.44 10.10
C THR A 157 -6.58 7.74 11.51
N GLY A 158 -5.65 8.69 11.61
CA GLY A 158 -5.01 9.06 12.88
C GLY A 158 -3.92 8.08 13.34
N HIS A 159 -3.64 7.01 12.58
CA HIS A 159 -2.54 6.09 12.85
C HIS A 159 -1.26 6.53 12.14
N ARG A 160 -0.09 6.27 12.74
CA ARG A 160 1.22 6.61 12.14
C ARG A 160 1.63 5.61 11.05
N SER A 161 1.23 4.35 11.20
CA SER A 161 1.60 3.29 10.26
C SER A 161 1.02 3.56 8.87
N PRO A 162 1.85 3.50 7.81
CA PRO A 162 1.38 3.50 6.44
C PRO A 162 0.88 2.12 5.97
N ALA A 163 0.89 1.10 6.83
CA ALA A 163 0.49 -0.26 6.52
C ALA A 163 -0.62 -0.75 7.45
N VAL A 164 -1.55 -1.55 6.91
CA VAL A 164 -2.59 -2.26 7.63
C VAL A 164 -2.72 -3.69 7.13
N LEU A 165 -2.88 -4.63 8.06
CA LEU A 165 -3.22 -6.02 7.75
C LEU A 165 -4.73 -6.16 7.70
N MET A 166 -5.32 -6.46 6.55
CA MET A 166 -6.75 -6.77 6.50
C MET A 166 -6.97 -8.21 6.92
N ARG A 167 -7.76 -8.42 7.99
CA ARG A 167 -7.98 -9.73 8.61
C ARG A 167 -8.34 -10.79 7.57
N SER A 168 -7.64 -11.94 7.60
CA SER A 168 -7.84 -13.10 6.72
C SER A 168 -7.69 -12.81 5.22
N HIS A 169 -7.02 -11.69 4.86
CA HIS A 169 -6.84 -11.31 3.45
C HIS A 169 -5.37 -11.05 3.12
N GLY A 170 -4.84 -9.90 3.45
CA GLY A 170 -3.48 -9.50 3.08
C GLY A 170 -3.16 -8.10 3.57
N VAL A 171 -2.22 -7.46 2.92
CA VAL A 171 -1.67 -6.16 3.32
C VAL A 171 -2.15 -5.07 2.38
N PHE A 172 -2.52 -3.92 2.95
CA PHE A 172 -2.65 -2.66 2.22
C PHE A 172 -1.66 -1.65 2.79
N THR A 173 -0.97 -0.94 1.89
CA THR A 173 -0.10 0.17 2.28
C THR A 173 -0.43 1.42 1.50
N ILE A 174 -0.20 2.57 2.14
CA ILE A 174 -0.44 3.90 1.58
C ILE A 174 0.84 4.73 1.63
N GLY A 175 0.92 5.72 0.77
CA GLY A 175 2.05 6.66 0.77
C GLY A 175 1.68 7.99 0.11
N GLY A 176 2.51 9.01 0.33
CA GLY A 176 2.40 10.29 -0.39
C GLY A 176 2.61 10.14 -1.89
N THR A 177 3.36 9.11 -2.29
CA THR A 177 3.55 8.66 -3.67
C THR A 177 3.35 7.14 -3.77
N ALA A 178 3.20 6.60 -4.99
CA ALA A 178 3.15 5.16 -5.21
C ALA A 178 4.46 4.48 -4.79
N ASN A 179 5.59 5.14 -4.95
CA ASN A 179 6.89 4.62 -4.50
C ASN A 179 6.96 4.51 -2.98
N ASP A 180 6.43 5.48 -2.21
CA ASP A 180 6.38 5.41 -0.75
C ASP A 180 5.49 4.25 -0.28
N ALA A 181 4.36 4.03 -0.94
CA ALA A 181 3.47 2.91 -0.63
C ALA A 181 4.14 1.55 -0.90
N VAL A 182 4.90 1.41 -2.00
CA VAL A 182 5.68 0.19 -2.28
C VAL A 182 6.79 -0.01 -1.25
N LYS A 183 7.52 1.06 -0.88
CA LYS A 183 8.51 1.02 0.20
C LYS A 183 7.87 0.48 1.50
N ALA A 184 6.72 1.03 1.89
CA ALA A 184 6.00 0.59 3.08
C ALA A 184 5.60 -0.90 3.00
N ALA A 185 5.22 -1.41 1.81
CA ALA A 185 4.90 -2.83 1.61
C ALA A 185 6.13 -3.73 1.79
N VAL A 186 7.29 -3.33 1.26
CA VAL A 186 8.57 -4.06 1.44
C VAL A 186 8.95 -4.10 2.92
N MET A 187 8.91 -2.95 3.59
CA MET A 187 9.25 -2.85 5.02
C MET A 187 8.25 -3.61 5.91
N CYS A 188 6.97 -3.66 5.53
CA CYS A 188 5.96 -4.43 6.25
C CYS A 188 6.26 -5.92 6.21
N GLU A 189 6.60 -6.48 5.05
CA GLU A 189 6.94 -7.89 4.91
C GLU A 189 8.23 -8.24 5.68
N ASP A 190 9.27 -7.40 5.59
CA ASP A 190 10.53 -7.59 6.31
C ASP A 190 10.32 -7.57 7.83
N ALA A 191 9.56 -6.59 8.34
CA ALA A 191 9.17 -6.52 9.74
C ALA A 191 8.36 -7.75 10.18
N ALA A 192 7.35 -8.14 9.41
CA ALA A 192 6.52 -9.30 9.68
C ALA A 192 7.35 -10.58 9.78
N ARG A 193 8.29 -10.77 8.84
CA ARG A 193 9.23 -11.90 8.81
C ARG A 193 10.14 -11.89 10.04
N THR A 194 10.75 -10.75 10.35
CA THR A 194 11.67 -10.61 11.48
C THR A 194 10.99 -10.92 12.81
N VAL A 195 9.80 -10.35 13.04
CA VAL A 195 9.03 -10.60 14.27
C VAL A 195 8.57 -12.05 14.37
N HIS A 196 8.15 -12.65 13.24
CA HIS A 196 7.79 -14.07 13.19
C HIS A 196 8.95 -14.97 13.60
N LEU A 197 10.15 -14.74 13.06
CA LEU A 197 11.34 -15.52 13.41
C LEU A 197 11.77 -15.30 14.86
N ALA A 198 11.70 -14.06 15.36
CA ALA A 198 12.03 -13.75 16.75
C ALA A 198 11.14 -14.48 17.75
N ARG A 199 9.84 -14.66 17.42
CA ARG A 199 8.88 -15.39 18.26
C ARG A 199 9.20 -16.88 18.43
N ALA A 200 10.00 -17.47 17.55
CA ALA A 200 10.48 -18.85 17.71
C ALA A 200 11.34 -19.03 18.98
N TYR A 201 11.94 -17.95 19.47
CA TYR A 201 12.75 -17.92 20.71
C TYR A 201 12.00 -17.35 21.92
N GLY A 202 10.70 -17.11 21.80
CA GLY A 202 9.83 -16.48 22.79
C GLY A 202 9.28 -15.14 22.28
N ASN A 203 8.30 -14.58 22.97
CA ASN A 203 7.72 -13.30 22.57
C ASN A 203 8.68 -12.16 22.94
N PRO A 204 9.25 -11.44 21.96
CA PRO A 204 10.09 -10.28 22.24
C PRO A 204 9.22 -9.17 22.87
N PRO A 205 9.74 -8.44 23.89
CA PRO A 205 9.02 -7.31 24.44
C PRO A 205 8.92 -6.17 23.40
N PRO A 206 7.80 -5.46 23.33
CA PRO A 206 7.70 -4.25 22.50
C PRO A 206 8.70 -3.17 22.97
N LEU A 207 9.11 -2.32 22.02
CA LEU A 207 9.90 -1.13 22.36
C LEU A 207 9.08 -0.18 23.25
N PRO A 208 9.71 0.50 24.22
CA PRO A 208 9.07 1.54 25.03
C PRO A 208 8.51 2.66 24.13
N PRO A 209 7.31 3.20 24.44
CA PRO A 209 6.67 4.23 23.62
C PRO A 209 7.52 5.49 23.38
N ASP A 210 8.27 5.94 24.38
CA ASP A 210 9.17 7.08 24.28
C ASP A 210 10.32 6.84 23.29
N GLN A 211 10.84 5.61 23.21
CA GLN A 211 11.85 5.23 22.24
C GLN A 211 11.27 5.15 20.83
N VAL A 212 10.05 4.62 20.69
CA VAL A 212 9.33 4.60 19.41
C VAL A 212 9.10 6.04 18.90
N ASP A 213 8.66 6.95 19.79
CA ASP A 213 8.42 8.34 19.45
C ASP A 213 9.71 9.05 18.99
N ALA A 214 10.82 8.85 19.72
CA ALA A 214 12.10 9.46 19.37
C ALA A 214 12.64 8.95 18.02
N LEU A 215 12.55 7.64 17.77
CA LEU A 215 13.00 7.02 16.53
C LEU A 215 12.15 7.51 15.33
N HIS A 216 10.83 7.48 15.46
CA HIS A 216 9.92 7.93 14.40
C HIS A 216 10.11 9.41 14.09
N HIS A 217 10.24 10.27 15.11
CA HIS A 217 10.52 11.68 14.92
C HIS A 217 11.81 11.90 14.13
N ARG A 218 12.92 11.29 14.57
CA ARG A 218 14.21 11.37 13.87
C ARG A 218 14.09 10.91 12.41
N TYR A 219 13.42 9.78 12.17
CA TYR A 219 13.27 9.23 10.83
C TYR A 219 12.49 10.14 9.91
N THR A 220 11.39 10.71 10.39
CA THR A 220 10.51 11.57 9.58
C THR A 220 11.05 12.99 9.40
N THR A 221 11.97 13.45 10.26
CA THR A 221 12.47 14.84 10.23
C THR A 221 13.94 14.97 9.80
N GLU A 222 14.79 13.98 10.06
CA GLU A 222 16.25 14.10 9.92
C GLU A 222 16.85 13.05 8.97
N TYR A 223 16.18 11.92 8.73
CA TYR A 223 16.75 10.81 7.98
C TYR A 223 16.58 10.95 6.47
N GLY A 224 17.60 10.52 5.72
CA GLY A 224 17.60 10.45 4.28
C GLY A 224 18.30 11.61 3.60
N GLN A 225 18.40 11.51 2.27
CA GLN A 225 18.91 12.60 1.40
C GLN A 225 17.77 13.60 1.17
N ARG A 226 17.99 14.87 1.52
CA ARG A 226 17.05 15.98 1.33
C ARG A 226 17.58 16.96 0.30
#